data_572f69e1cf8727aeb18d9adb9be002b8
#
_entry.id   572f69e1cf8727aeb18d9adb9be002b8
#
_cell.length_a   1.000
_cell.length_b   1.000
_cell.length_c   1.000
_cell.angle_alpha   90.00
_cell.angle_beta   90.00
_cell.angle_gamma   90.00
#
_symmetry.space_group_name_H-M   'P 1'
#
loop_
_entity.id
_entity.type
_entity.pdbx_description
1 polymer ?
#
loop_
_entity_poly.entity_id
_entity_poly.type
_entity_poly.pdbx_seq_one_letter_code
_entity_poly.pdbx_strand_id
1 'polypeptide(L)'
;MEFKTLKDRMLYYRSLTDYKVMPNCYTLVMLDGRSFSKMVKKKFELPFDDNFIDMMNETAKYICKKIQGALFAYVQSDEISILLSDKGDTFFGGRLNKMQSIIASMAASKFNQLMMLYNLKNGIEPNDPMKIVESTNLVDFDCKVWNVPTFNDAIAWFIYRQIDCIRNSKQQAAQTYLSFEQLLNQDTDKQITLLKVNKGIDWETKYDDGKKFGRFIYKEITPMRVYVEKLDKEIKCNRSFWSTHFAFELTDNGKKDEFIKLIKSLKELRIKEN
;
A
#
# COMPACT_ATOMS: atom_id res chain seq x y z
N MET A 1 -0.57 -34.32 -29.34
CA MET A 1 -1.84 -33.91 -28.70
C MET A 1 -2.77 -33.46 -29.82
N GLU A 2 -3.85 -34.20 -30.07
CA GLU A 2 -4.85 -33.84 -31.09
C GLU A 2 -5.97 -33.03 -30.42
N PHE A 3 -6.36 -31.94 -31.04
CA PHE A 3 -7.49 -31.10 -30.62
C PHE A 3 -8.69 -31.38 -31.51
N LYS A 4 -9.86 -31.59 -30.93
CA LYS A 4 -11.11 -31.87 -31.69
C LYS A 4 -11.60 -30.67 -32.50
N THR A 5 -11.36 -29.45 -31.98
CA THR A 5 -11.80 -28.22 -32.62
C THR A 5 -10.71 -27.14 -32.53
N LEU A 6 -10.79 -26.13 -33.40
CA LEU A 6 -9.96 -24.93 -33.31
C LEU A 6 -10.15 -24.24 -31.97
N LYS A 7 -11.37 -24.18 -31.42
CA LYS A 7 -11.70 -23.62 -30.13
C LYS A 7 -10.91 -24.31 -29.00
N ASP A 8 -10.91 -25.65 -28.99
CA ASP A 8 -10.22 -26.43 -27.96
C ASP A 8 -8.70 -26.14 -27.96
N ARG A 9 -8.13 -26.07 -29.17
CA ARG A 9 -6.71 -25.73 -29.38
C ARG A 9 -6.38 -24.34 -28.83
N MET A 10 -7.20 -23.32 -29.15
CA MET A 10 -6.96 -21.94 -28.70
C MET A 10 -7.17 -21.79 -27.18
N LEU A 11 -8.16 -22.46 -26.60
CA LEU A 11 -8.38 -22.50 -25.16
C LEU A 11 -7.23 -23.18 -24.43
N TYR A 12 -6.68 -24.26 -24.97
CA TYR A 12 -5.49 -24.92 -24.41
C TYR A 12 -4.31 -23.97 -24.38
N TYR A 13 -3.95 -23.32 -25.49
CA TYR A 13 -2.83 -22.38 -25.51
C TYR A 13 -3.02 -21.23 -24.53
N ARG A 14 -4.22 -20.70 -24.39
CA ARG A 14 -4.54 -19.66 -23.41
C ARG A 14 -4.40 -20.16 -21.97
N SER A 15 -4.70 -21.41 -21.71
CA SER A 15 -4.64 -21.99 -20.36
C SER A 15 -3.20 -22.23 -19.86
N LEU A 16 -2.22 -22.29 -20.76
CA LEU A 16 -0.82 -22.56 -20.40
C LEU A 16 -0.21 -21.49 -19.47
N THR A 17 -0.80 -20.31 -19.39
CA THR A 17 -0.38 -19.21 -18.52
C THR A 17 -1.39 -18.91 -17.41
N ASP A 18 -2.40 -19.74 -17.21
CA ASP A 18 -3.45 -19.53 -16.20
C ASP A 18 -3.02 -20.12 -14.84
N TYR A 19 -1.96 -19.54 -14.27
CA TYR A 19 -1.49 -19.91 -12.94
C TYR A 19 -2.46 -19.42 -11.86
N LYS A 20 -2.55 -20.18 -10.75
CA LYS A 20 -3.38 -19.82 -9.59
C LYS A 20 -2.54 -19.78 -8.32
N VAL A 21 -2.92 -18.91 -7.40
CA VAL A 21 -2.42 -18.97 -6.02
C VAL A 21 -2.92 -20.25 -5.35
N MET A 22 -2.12 -20.81 -4.46
CA MET A 22 -2.48 -22.01 -3.72
C MET A 22 -3.59 -21.71 -2.70
N PRO A 23 -4.63 -22.55 -2.62
CA PRO A 23 -5.67 -22.40 -1.62
C PRO A 23 -5.11 -22.66 -0.21
N ASN A 24 -5.75 -22.10 0.81
CA ASN A 24 -5.38 -22.25 2.22
C ASN A 24 -3.95 -21.79 2.57
N CYS A 25 -3.35 -20.97 1.71
CA CYS A 25 -2.08 -20.30 1.99
C CYS A 25 -2.31 -18.79 2.11
N TYR A 26 -1.45 -18.13 2.89
CA TYR A 26 -1.46 -16.67 2.92
C TYR A 26 -1.02 -16.13 1.56
N THR A 27 -1.78 -15.19 1.06
CA THR A 27 -1.46 -14.51 -0.20
C THR A 27 -1.01 -13.09 0.09
N LEU A 28 0.15 -12.75 -0.42
CA LEU A 28 0.71 -11.41 -0.38
C LEU A 28 0.56 -10.74 -1.74
N VAL A 29 0.24 -9.46 -1.71
CA VAL A 29 0.21 -8.57 -2.87
C VAL A 29 1.18 -7.44 -2.60
N MET A 30 2.05 -7.12 -3.53
CA MET A 30 2.92 -5.97 -3.51
C MET A 30 2.67 -5.12 -4.75
N LEU A 31 2.48 -3.84 -4.54
CA LEU A 31 2.40 -2.82 -5.57
C LEU A 31 3.59 -1.89 -5.41
N ASP A 32 4.21 -1.51 -6.51
CA ASP A 32 5.36 -0.60 -6.56
C ASP A 32 5.15 0.44 -7.66
N GLY A 33 5.41 1.69 -7.37
CA GLY A 33 5.22 2.79 -8.30
C GLY A 33 6.35 2.89 -9.32
N ARG A 34 6.04 2.74 -10.61
CA ARG A 34 7.04 2.84 -11.67
C ARG A 34 7.56 4.27 -11.81
N SER A 35 8.88 4.46 -11.59
CA SER A 35 9.56 5.76 -11.76
C SER A 35 9.05 6.89 -10.87
N PHE A 36 8.44 6.58 -9.74
CA PHE A 36 7.88 7.56 -8.79
C PHE A 36 8.93 8.53 -8.24
N SER A 37 10.16 8.08 -8.03
CA SER A 37 11.23 8.95 -7.52
C SER A 37 11.46 10.21 -8.38
N LYS A 38 11.32 10.11 -9.71
CA LYS A 38 11.43 11.28 -10.60
C LYS A 38 10.21 12.21 -10.48
N MET A 39 9.03 11.63 -10.39
CA MET A 39 7.79 12.38 -10.25
C MET A 39 7.72 13.09 -8.89
N VAL A 40 8.06 12.40 -7.79
CA VAL A 40 8.09 12.97 -6.44
C VAL A 40 9.06 14.13 -6.36
N LYS A 41 10.31 13.98 -6.81
CA LYS A 41 11.30 15.08 -6.84
C LYS A 41 10.86 16.31 -7.62
N LYS A 42 10.00 16.15 -8.61
CA LYS A 42 9.52 17.26 -9.47
C LYS A 42 8.29 17.97 -8.90
N LYS A 43 7.40 17.24 -8.19
CA LYS A 43 6.06 17.73 -7.86
C LYS A 43 5.78 17.90 -6.37
N PHE A 44 6.59 17.31 -5.51
CA PHE A 44 6.33 17.22 -4.08
C PHE A 44 7.50 17.73 -3.25
N GLU A 45 7.23 18.11 -2.03
CA GLU A 45 8.25 18.52 -1.07
C GLU A 45 9.12 17.35 -0.60
N LEU A 46 10.41 17.62 -0.41
CA LEU A 46 11.35 16.63 0.09
C LEU A 46 11.74 16.96 1.54
N PRO A 47 12.04 15.98 2.38
CA PRO A 47 12.07 14.53 2.08
C PRO A 47 10.70 13.84 2.05
N PHE A 48 9.66 14.40 2.68
CA PHE A 48 8.34 13.79 2.80
C PHE A 48 7.25 14.84 2.54
N ASP A 49 6.34 14.52 1.64
CA ASP A 49 5.18 15.34 1.32
C ASP A 49 3.90 14.66 1.79
N ASP A 50 3.13 15.35 2.63
CA ASP A 50 1.92 14.80 3.23
C ASP A 50 0.83 14.53 2.17
N ASN A 51 0.75 15.32 1.08
CA ASN A 51 -0.22 15.06 0.01
C ASN A 51 0.12 13.79 -0.76
N PHE A 52 1.41 13.54 -1.03
CA PHE A 52 1.84 12.29 -1.66
C PHE A 52 1.55 11.09 -0.76
N ILE A 53 1.86 11.21 0.53
CA ILE A 53 1.57 10.19 1.55
C ILE A 53 0.07 9.88 1.59
N ASP A 54 -0.78 10.90 1.61
CA ASP A 54 -2.24 10.74 1.64
C ASP A 54 -2.78 10.11 0.36
N MET A 55 -2.24 10.47 -0.81
CA MET A 55 -2.63 9.82 -2.07
C MET A 55 -2.28 8.33 -2.07
N MET A 56 -1.14 7.93 -1.53
CA MET A 56 -0.76 6.52 -1.40
C MET A 56 -1.66 5.78 -0.40
N ASN A 57 -1.98 6.40 0.74
CA ASN A 57 -2.89 5.84 1.75
C ASN A 57 -4.30 5.65 1.18
N GLU A 58 -4.85 6.64 0.47
CA GLU A 58 -6.17 6.57 -0.15
C GLU A 58 -6.22 5.53 -1.28
N THR A 59 -5.12 5.38 -2.04
CA THR A 59 -4.99 4.34 -3.04
C THR A 59 -5.02 2.96 -2.40
N ALA A 60 -4.28 2.75 -1.32
CA ALA A 60 -4.28 1.48 -0.58
C ALA A 60 -5.65 1.16 0.03
N LYS A 61 -6.32 2.14 0.66
CA LYS A 61 -7.70 1.97 1.18
C LYS A 61 -8.69 1.59 0.09
N TYR A 62 -8.59 2.24 -1.07
CA TYR A 62 -9.45 1.92 -2.22
C TYR A 62 -9.25 0.48 -2.69
N ILE A 63 -7.99 0.05 -2.83
CA ILE A 63 -7.66 -1.31 -3.26
C ILE A 63 -8.17 -2.33 -2.23
N CYS A 64 -7.86 -2.15 -0.95
CA CYS A 64 -8.30 -3.04 0.12
C CYS A 64 -9.83 -3.16 0.20
N LYS A 65 -10.56 -2.09 -0.08
CA LYS A 65 -12.04 -2.11 -0.15
C LYS A 65 -12.56 -2.94 -1.32
N LYS A 66 -11.81 -3.04 -2.42
CA LYS A 66 -12.23 -3.73 -3.67
C LYS A 66 -11.74 -5.17 -3.75
N ILE A 67 -10.65 -5.50 -3.10
CA ILE A 67 -10.10 -6.86 -3.11
C ILE A 67 -10.83 -7.72 -2.08
N GLN A 68 -11.47 -8.76 -2.56
CA GLN A 68 -12.02 -9.80 -1.69
C GLN A 68 -10.85 -10.47 -0.93
N GLY A 69 -10.94 -10.47 0.37
CA GLY A 69 -9.90 -11.11 1.16
C GLY A 69 -8.90 -10.20 1.80
N ALA A 70 -8.84 -8.92 1.47
CA ALA A 70 -7.92 -8.02 2.13
C ALA A 70 -8.15 -7.98 3.65
N LEU A 71 -7.08 -8.20 4.41
CA LEU A 71 -7.06 -8.12 5.88
C LEU A 71 -6.36 -6.87 6.36
N PHE A 72 -5.21 -6.58 5.76
CA PHE A 72 -4.28 -5.59 6.22
C PHE A 72 -3.44 -5.10 5.04
N ALA A 73 -3.06 -3.82 5.05
CA ALA A 73 -2.05 -3.30 4.15
C ALA A 73 -1.01 -2.47 4.92
N TYR A 74 0.21 -2.48 4.38
CA TYR A 74 1.32 -1.66 4.79
C TYR A 74 1.73 -0.76 3.64
N VAL A 75 1.86 0.55 3.90
CA VAL A 75 2.21 1.56 2.90
C VAL A 75 3.49 2.26 3.31
N GLN A 76 4.43 2.31 2.39
CA GLN A 76 5.68 3.05 2.55
C GLN A 76 6.09 3.66 1.21
N SER A 77 6.54 4.94 1.19
CA SER A 77 6.88 5.61 -0.06
C SER A 77 5.82 5.35 -1.14
N ASP A 78 6.20 4.82 -2.29
CA ASP A 78 5.38 4.40 -3.43
C ASP A 78 5.01 2.92 -3.43
N GLU A 79 5.24 2.21 -2.31
CA GLU A 79 4.94 0.79 -2.16
C GLU A 79 3.71 0.55 -1.29
N ILE A 80 2.89 -0.43 -1.71
CA ILE A 80 1.75 -0.95 -0.95
C ILE A 80 1.88 -2.47 -0.87
N SER A 81 2.00 -3.02 0.33
CA SER A 81 1.98 -4.47 0.59
C SER A 81 0.68 -4.86 1.26
N ILE A 82 -0.06 -5.85 0.72
CA ILE A 82 -1.37 -6.27 1.23
C ILE A 82 -1.32 -7.75 1.61
N LEU A 83 -1.86 -8.06 2.78
CA LEU A 83 -2.12 -9.43 3.23
C LEU A 83 -3.58 -9.80 2.92
N LEU A 84 -3.76 -10.91 2.19
CA LEU A 84 -5.07 -11.50 1.98
C LEU A 84 -5.31 -12.68 2.94
N SER A 85 -6.57 -12.91 3.26
CA SER A 85 -6.99 -14.04 4.08
C SER A 85 -6.66 -15.39 3.42
N ASP A 86 -6.24 -16.33 4.24
CA ASP A 86 -6.07 -17.73 3.89
C ASP A 86 -7.39 -18.52 3.87
N LYS A 87 -8.52 -17.89 4.20
CA LYS A 87 -9.85 -18.51 4.27
C LYS A 87 -10.86 -17.78 3.38
N GLY A 88 -11.82 -18.53 2.89
CA GLY A 88 -12.90 -18.06 2.04
C GLY A 88 -12.54 -18.00 0.56
N ASP A 89 -13.41 -17.41 -0.24
CA ASP A 89 -13.21 -17.28 -1.68
C ASP A 89 -12.03 -16.38 -2.01
N THR A 90 -11.19 -16.87 -2.88
CA THR A 90 -10.02 -16.13 -3.36
C THR A 90 -10.43 -15.13 -4.44
N PHE A 91 -9.92 -13.92 -4.36
CA PHE A 91 -10.15 -12.88 -5.36
C PHE A 91 -9.89 -13.40 -6.78
N PHE A 92 -10.88 -13.28 -7.66
CA PHE A 92 -10.88 -13.85 -9.02
C PHE A 92 -10.61 -15.37 -9.10
N GLY A 93 -10.99 -16.16 -8.07
CA GLY A 93 -10.69 -17.58 -8.01
C GLY A 93 -9.18 -17.88 -8.01
N GLY A 94 -8.39 -16.98 -7.50
CA GLY A 94 -6.94 -17.10 -7.37
C GLY A 94 -6.14 -16.98 -8.67
N ARG A 95 -6.76 -16.60 -9.80
CA ARG A 95 -6.04 -16.47 -11.09
C ARG A 95 -4.99 -15.36 -11.04
N LEU A 96 -3.73 -15.77 -10.99
CA LEU A 96 -2.58 -14.91 -10.70
C LEU A 96 -2.47 -13.71 -11.65
N ASN A 97 -2.45 -13.97 -12.97
CA ASN A 97 -2.31 -12.91 -13.97
C ASN A 97 -3.48 -11.91 -13.91
N LYS A 98 -4.69 -12.40 -13.60
CA LYS A 98 -5.86 -11.54 -13.47
C LYS A 98 -5.80 -10.70 -12.20
N MET A 99 -5.34 -11.28 -11.09
CA MET A 99 -5.12 -10.53 -9.85
C MET A 99 -4.11 -9.41 -10.08
N GLN A 100 -2.94 -9.73 -10.61
CA GLN A 100 -1.87 -8.77 -10.85
C GLN A 100 -2.32 -7.61 -11.76
N SER A 101 -2.88 -7.92 -12.92
CA SER A 101 -3.28 -6.90 -13.90
C SER A 101 -4.38 -5.98 -13.39
N ILE A 102 -5.40 -6.53 -12.72
CA ILE A 102 -6.52 -5.72 -12.20
C ILE A 102 -6.09 -4.89 -10.98
N ILE A 103 -5.29 -5.46 -10.08
CA ILE A 103 -4.84 -4.72 -8.90
C ILE A 103 -3.92 -3.56 -9.30
N ALA A 104 -2.97 -3.78 -10.23
CA ALA A 104 -2.13 -2.73 -10.79
C ALA A 104 -2.96 -1.62 -11.45
N SER A 105 -3.93 -2.02 -12.28
CA SER A 105 -4.85 -1.08 -12.94
C SER A 105 -5.67 -0.26 -11.92
N MET A 106 -6.18 -0.88 -10.85
CA MET A 106 -6.90 -0.18 -9.78
C MET A 106 -6.01 0.84 -9.07
N ALA A 107 -4.75 0.48 -8.78
CA ALA A 107 -3.79 1.38 -8.15
C ALA A 107 -3.51 2.59 -9.04
N ALA A 108 -3.15 2.36 -10.30
CA ALA A 108 -2.87 3.41 -11.26
C ALA A 108 -4.07 4.34 -11.46
N SER A 109 -5.27 3.78 -11.67
CA SER A 109 -6.50 4.57 -11.86
C SER A 109 -6.80 5.45 -10.65
N LYS A 110 -6.72 4.88 -9.43
CA LYS A 110 -7.02 5.65 -8.20
C LYS A 110 -5.98 6.72 -7.93
N PHE A 111 -4.70 6.39 -8.03
CA PHE A 111 -3.63 7.35 -7.78
C PHE A 111 -3.66 8.50 -8.80
N ASN A 112 -3.84 8.20 -10.09
CA ASN A 112 -3.95 9.22 -11.14
C ASN A 112 -5.17 10.13 -10.94
N GLN A 113 -6.32 9.59 -10.49
CA GLN A 113 -7.47 10.40 -10.10
C GLN A 113 -7.13 11.39 -8.97
N LEU A 114 -6.41 10.93 -7.94
CA LEU A 114 -5.99 11.78 -6.81
C LEU A 114 -4.97 12.82 -7.25
N MET A 115 -4.04 12.46 -8.14
CA MET A 115 -3.06 13.37 -8.72
C MET A 115 -3.74 14.48 -9.55
N MET A 116 -4.78 14.16 -10.32
CA MET A 116 -5.57 15.17 -11.03
C MET A 116 -6.24 16.15 -10.06
N LEU A 117 -6.84 15.66 -8.99
CA LEU A 117 -7.44 16.50 -7.95
C LEU A 117 -6.39 17.37 -7.25
N TYR A 118 -5.21 16.86 -6.98
CA TYR A 118 -4.09 17.61 -6.42
C TYR A 118 -3.64 18.74 -7.37
N ASN A 119 -3.48 18.44 -8.66
CA ASN A 119 -3.11 19.45 -9.67
C ASN A 119 -4.16 20.57 -9.76
N LEU A 120 -5.45 20.21 -9.74
CA LEU A 120 -6.55 21.18 -9.72
C LEU A 120 -6.50 22.14 -8.53
N LYS A 121 -6.20 21.61 -7.33
CA LYS A 121 -6.11 22.43 -6.11
C LYS A 121 -4.89 23.36 -6.13
N ASN A 122 -3.82 23.00 -6.82
CA ASN A 122 -2.54 23.72 -6.81
C ASN A 122 -2.31 24.61 -8.04
N GLY A 123 -3.35 25.02 -8.73
CA GLY A 123 -3.26 26.16 -9.64
C GLY A 123 -3.22 25.84 -11.13
N ILE A 124 -3.70 24.67 -11.55
CA ILE A 124 -4.05 24.46 -12.94
C ILE A 124 -5.43 25.04 -13.15
N GLU A 125 -5.57 25.99 -14.10
CA GLU A 125 -6.79 26.73 -14.32
C GLU A 125 -8.00 25.80 -14.48
N PRO A 126 -9.03 25.94 -13.62
CA PRO A 126 -10.21 25.05 -13.65
C PRO A 126 -11.00 25.10 -14.95
N ASN A 127 -10.75 26.11 -15.79
CA ASN A 127 -11.52 26.41 -17.00
C ASN A 127 -10.98 25.72 -18.25
N ASP A 128 -9.86 24.98 -18.15
CA ASP A 128 -9.31 24.25 -19.29
C ASP A 128 -9.06 22.77 -18.94
N PRO A 129 -10.08 21.91 -19.13
CA PRO A 129 -9.95 20.48 -18.85
C PRO A 129 -8.80 19.79 -19.62
N MET A 130 -8.46 20.29 -20.83
CA MET A 130 -7.38 19.70 -21.64
C MET A 130 -6.01 19.98 -21.02
N LYS A 131 -5.77 21.16 -20.49
CA LYS A 131 -4.53 21.49 -19.79
C LYS A 131 -4.34 20.65 -18.52
N ILE A 132 -5.43 20.33 -17.81
CA ILE A 132 -5.39 19.41 -16.67
C ILE A 132 -4.93 18.04 -17.10
N VAL A 133 -5.50 17.49 -18.15
CA VAL A 133 -5.13 16.17 -18.71
C VAL A 133 -3.68 16.17 -19.19
N GLU A 134 -3.27 17.17 -19.95
CA GLU A 134 -1.91 17.30 -20.48
C GLU A 134 -0.85 17.48 -19.37
N SER A 135 -1.18 18.20 -18.31
CA SER A 135 -0.26 18.43 -17.19
C SER A 135 -0.13 17.24 -16.25
N THR A 136 -1.06 16.28 -16.32
CA THR A 136 -1.05 15.08 -15.50
C THR A 136 -0.20 14.01 -16.17
N ASN A 137 1.07 13.89 -15.77
CA ASN A 137 1.86 12.73 -16.14
C ASN A 137 1.26 11.51 -15.44
N LEU A 138 0.65 10.61 -16.21
CA LEU A 138 0.10 9.37 -15.70
C LEU A 138 1.22 8.49 -15.15
N VAL A 139 0.93 7.82 -14.05
CA VAL A 139 1.83 6.87 -13.41
C VAL A 139 1.26 5.47 -13.48
N ASP A 140 2.16 4.51 -13.49
CA ASP A 140 1.86 3.08 -13.52
C ASP A 140 2.32 2.44 -12.22
N PHE A 141 1.71 1.29 -11.89
CA PHE A 141 2.13 0.43 -10.81
C PHE A 141 2.50 -0.96 -11.32
N ASP A 142 3.59 -1.50 -10.83
CA ASP A 142 3.90 -2.93 -10.89
C ASP A 142 3.12 -3.66 -9.79
N CYS A 143 2.69 -4.88 -10.05
CA CYS A 143 1.98 -5.70 -9.08
C CYS A 143 2.52 -7.13 -9.06
N LYS A 144 2.93 -7.57 -7.88
CA LYS A 144 3.34 -8.96 -7.60
C LYS A 144 2.36 -9.61 -6.65
N VAL A 145 2.01 -10.86 -6.93
CA VAL A 145 1.12 -11.67 -6.08
C VAL A 145 1.75 -13.03 -5.90
N TRP A 146 1.85 -13.50 -4.67
CA TRP A 146 2.42 -14.81 -4.35
C TRP A 146 1.87 -15.37 -3.04
N ASN A 147 2.12 -16.64 -2.80
CA ASN A 147 1.78 -17.29 -1.54
C ASN A 147 2.99 -17.40 -0.62
N VAL A 148 2.71 -17.39 0.67
CA VAL A 148 3.65 -17.80 1.71
C VAL A 148 3.01 -18.92 2.56
N PRO A 149 3.80 -19.92 3.00
CA PRO A 149 3.25 -21.14 3.59
C PRO A 149 2.71 -20.92 5.01
N THR A 150 3.30 -20.01 5.78
CA THR A 150 2.95 -19.85 7.18
C THR A 150 2.55 -18.40 7.53
N PHE A 151 1.84 -18.26 8.64
CA PHE A 151 1.54 -16.97 9.22
C PHE A 151 2.82 -16.19 9.58
N ASN A 152 3.83 -16.89 10.09
CA ASN A 152 5.10 -16.25 10.43
C ASN A 152 5.84 -15.71 9.20
N ASP A 153 5.75 -16.38 8.06
CA ASP A 153 6.32 -15.89 6.80
C ASP A 153 5.59 -14.62 6.32
N ALA A 154 4.27 -14.58 6.50
CA ALA A 154 3.50 -13.38 6.18
C ALA A 154 3.90 -12.19 7.09
N ILE A 155 4.09 -12.42 8.39
CA ILE A 155 4.59 -11.40 9.32
C ILE A 155 6.02 -10.97 8.97
N ALA A 156 6.90 -11.93 8.65
CA ALA A 156 8.29 -11.67 8.27
C ALA A 156 8.39 -10.76 7.03
N TRP A 157 7.46 -10.89 6.08
CA TRP A 157 7.38 -10.00 4.92
C TRP A 157 7.23 -8.54 5.34
N PHE A 158 6.30 -8.23 6.22
CA PHE A 158 6.06 -6.83 6.66
C PHE A 158 7.24 -6.27 7.45
N ILE A 159 7.88 -7.09 8.29
CA ILE A 159 9.11 -6.70 9.00
C ILE A 159 10.21 -6.38 7.98
N TYR A 160 10.42 -7.24 6.99
CA TYR A 160 11.40 -7.04 5.92
C TYR A 160 11.14 -5.72 5.16
N ARG A 161 9.89 -5.45 4.80
CA ARG A 161 9.55 -4.19 4.11
C ARG A 161 9.72 -2.96 4.99
N GLN A 162 9.48 -3.09 6.30
CA GLN A 162 9.72 -1.97 7.21
C GLN A 162 11.20 -1.69 7.44
N ILE A 163 12.06 -2.69 7.47
CA ILE A 163 13.52 -2.48 7.52
C ILE A 163 13.96 -1.63 6.32
N ASP A 164 13.45 -1.91 5.13
CA ASP A 164 13.70 -1.10 3.94
C ASP A 164 13.11 0.31 4.07
N CYS A 165 11.90 0.44 4.64
CA CYS A 165 11.27 1.74 4.90
C CYS A 165 12.15 2.62 5.79
N ILE A 166 12.61 2.11 6.92
CA ILE A 166 13.46 2.83 7.87
C ILE A 166 14.75 3.29 7.19
N ARG A 167 15.42 2.39 6.48
CA ARG A 167 16.64 2.71 5.72
C ARG A 167 16.37 3.81 4.70
N ASN A 168 15.33 3.68 3.88
CA ASN A 168 14.99 4.64 2.83
C ASN A 168 14.59 5.99 3.41
N SER A 169 13.84 6.01 4.51
CA SER A 169 13.44 7.23 5.22
C SER A 169 14.67 8.00 5.74
N LYS A 170 15.61 7.32 6.37
CA LYS A 170 16.89 7.91 6.83
C LYS A 170 17.69 8.49 5.66
N GLN A 171 17.86 7.70 4.59
CA GLN A 171 18.60 8.12 3.39
C GLN A 171 17.94 9.32 2.72
N GLN A 172 16.64 9.32 2.56
CA GLN A 172 15.90 10.42 1.93
C GLN A 172 16.01 11.70 2.74
N ALA A 173 15.93 11.62 4.07
CA ALA A 173 16.15 12.76 4.96
C ALA A 173 17.58 13.31 4.80
N ALA A 174 18.60 12.46 4.82
CA ALA A 174 19.98 12.88 4.66
C ALA A 174 20.25 13.50 3.27
N GLN A 175 19.81 12.86 2.19
CA GLN A 175 20.01 13.32 0.81
C GLN A 175 19.31 14.66 0.50
N THR A 176 18.30 15.02 1.26
CA THR A 176 17.61 16.31 1.07
C THR A 176 18.44 17.49 1.55
N TYR A 177 19.28 17.30 2.55
CA TYR A 177 20.00 18.41 3.22
C TYR A 177 21.52 18.34 3.12
N LEU A 178 22.08 17.20 2.74
CA LEU A 178 23.53 16.98 2.62
C LEU A 178 23.92 16.76 1.17
N SER A 179 25.15 17.19 0.81
CA SER A 179 25.67 16.99 -0.54
C SER A 179 26.08 15.53 -0.78
N PHE A 180 26.21 15.15 -2.06
CA PHE A 180 26.66 13.83 -2.45
C PHE A 180 28.02 13.48 -1.83
N GLU A 181 28.97 14.43 -1.82
CA GLU A 181 30.31 14.23 -1.27
C GLU A 181 30.28 13.94 0.23
N GLN A 182 29.37 14.58 0.98
CA GLN A 182 29.19 14.33 2.43
C GLN A 182 28.62 12.94 2.71
N LEU A 183 27.84 12.39 1.79
CA LEU A 183 27.18 11.10 1.94
C LEU A 183 27.98 9.94 1.34
N LEU A 184 28.99 10.23 0.53
CA LEU A 184 29.77 9.22 -0.15
C LEU A 184 30.46 8.28 0.85
N ASN A 185 30.30 6.96 0.65
CA ASN A 185 30.83 5.90 1.51
C ASN A 185 30.36 5.93 2.97
N GLN A 186 29.25 6.62 3.27
CA GLN A 186 28.65 6.63 4.61
C GLN A 186 27.50 5.64 4.69
N ASP A 187 27.49 4.80 5.73
CA ASP A 187 26.32 3.99 6.06
C ASP A 187 25.16 4.88 6.55
N THR A 188 23.96 4.33 6.61
CA THR A 188 22.75 5.08 6.90
C THR A 188 22.77 5.76 8.28
N ASP A 189 23.33 5.13 9.29
CA ASP A 189 23.37 5.69 10.65
C ASP A 189 24.39 6.82 10.75
N LYS A 190 25.52 6.75 10.04
CA LYS A 190 26.45 7.87 9.89
C LYS A 190 25.81 9.02 9.12
N GLN A 191 25.03 8.74 8.05
CA GLN A 191 24.31 9.78 7.31
C GLN A 191 23.38 10.59 8.24
N ILE A 192 22.63 9.93 9.13
CA ILE A 192 21.74 10.59 10.10
C ILE A 192 22.55 11.36 11.16
N THR A 193 23.67 10.82 11.60
CA THR A 193 24.59 11.52 12.52
C THR A 193 25.12 12.80 11.86
N LEU A 194 25.57 12.73 10.60
CA LEU A 194 26.02 13.90 9.84
C LEU A 194 24.89 14.93 9.65
N LEU A 195 23.68 14.48 9.38
CA LEU A 195 22.49 15.34 9.26
C LEU A 195 22.27 16.13 10.57
N LYS A 196 22.33 15.45 11.71
CA LYS A 196 22.17 16.06 13.03
C LYS A 196 23.29 17.05 13.34
N VAL A 197 24.55 16.69 13.10
CA VAL A 197 25.70 17.54 13.38
C VAL A 197 25.75 18.76 12.46
N ASN A 198 25.57 18.58 11.15
CA ASN A 198 25.79 19.64 10.16
C ASN A 198 24.56 20.54 9.96
N LYS A 199 23.36 20.05 10.24
CA LYS A 199 22.10 20.77 9.96
C LYS A 199 21.20 20.94 11.19
N GLY A 200 21.55 20.33 12.34
CA GLY A 200 20.70 20.35 13.53
C GLY A 200 19.40 19.56 13.39
N ILE A 201 19.29 18.72 12.37
CA ILE A 201 18.10 17.93 12.08
C ILE A 201 18.28 16.53 12.68
N ASP A 202 17.51 16.24 13.72
CA ASP A 202 17.47 14.92 14.33
C ASP A 202 16.30 14.12 13.71
N TRP A 203 16.63 13.06 12.98
CA TRP A 203 15.64 12.22 12.29
C TRP A 203 14.61 11.60 13.26
N GLU A 204 15.06 11.23 14.47
CA GLU A 204 14.19 10.57 15.46
C GLU A 204 13.06 11.51 15.95
N THR A 205 13.37 12.79 16.14
CA THR A 205 12.42 13.77 16.71
C THR A 205 11.75 14.66 15.67
N LYS A 206 12.38 14.80 14.48
CA LYS A 206 11.87 15.68 13.42
C LYS A 206 10.66 15.12 12.70
N TYR A 207 10.62 13.80 12.48
CA TYR A 207 9.61 13.15 11.66
C TYR A 207 8.70 12.26 12.50
N ASP A 208 7.42 12.25 12.16
CA ASP A 208 6.44 11.35 12.77
C ASP A 208 6.68 9.88 12.38
N ASP A 209 6.04 8.97 13.11
CA ASP A 209 6.21 7.54 12.91
C ASP A 209 5.72 7.08 11.53
N GLY A 210 4.72 7.76 10.94
CA GLY A 210 4.24 7.46 9.60
C GLY A 210 5.29 7.71 8.51
N LYS A 211 6.17 8.71 8.71
CA LYS A 211 7.29 9.04 7.82
C LYS A 211 8.51 8.15 8.06
N LYS A 212 8.71 7.71 9.31
CA LYS A 212 9.84 6.85 9.72
C LYS A 212 9.59 5.37 9.44
N PHE A 213 8.41 4.88 9.82
CA PHE A 213 8.08 3.45 9.87
C PHE A 213 7.00 3.04 8.87
N GLY A 214 6.41 3.99 8.12
CA GLY A 214 5.30 3.74 7.21
C GLY A 214 3.93 3.75 7.88
N ARG A 215 2.91 3.26 7.20
CA ARG A 215 1.51 3.31 7.65
C ARG A 215 0.85 1.96 7.53
N PHE A 216 0.02 1.62 8.52
CA PHE A 216 -0.85 0.46 8.53
C PHE A 216 -2.25 0.86 8.07
N ILE A 217 -2.86 0.03 7.24
CA ILE A 217 -4.22 0.21 6.77
C ILE A 217 -5.00 -1.06 7.05
N TYR A 218 -6.05 -0.94 7.86
CA TYR A 218 -6.92 -2.04 8.21
C TYR A 218 -8.33 -1.57 8.53
N LYS A 219 -9.27 -2.51 8.67
CA LYS A 219 -10.65 -2.20 9.03
C LYS A 219 -10.80 -1.97 10.53
N GLU A 220 -11.43 -0.86 10.86
CA GLU A 220 -11.95 -0.59 12.20
C GLU A 220 -13.47 -0.76 12.23
N ILE A 221 -13.98 -1.27 13.33
CA ILE A 221 -15.41 -1.38 13.56
C ILE A 221 -15.83 -0.28 14.54
N THR A 222 -16.70 0.61 14.06
CA THR A 222 -17.26 1.67 14.89
C THR A 222 -18.74 1.44 15.11
N PRO A 223 -19.21 1.36 16.36
CA PRO A 223 -20.63 1.34 16.65
C PRO A 223 -21.25 2.69 16.30
N MET A 224 -22.29 2.65 15.50
CA MET A 224 -23.02 3.84 15.04
C MET A 224 -24.51 3.68 15.32
N ARG A 225 -25.20 4.81 15.51
CA ARG A 225 -26.65 4.87 15.46
C ARG A 225 -27.06 5.37 14.07
N VAL A 226 -27.92 4.63 13.41
CA VAL A 226 -28.43 4.97 12.10
C VAL A 226 -29.95 5.04 12.17
N TYR A 227 -30.50 6.15 11.77
CA TYR A 227 -31.94 6.28 11.61
C TYR A 227 -32.37 5.55 10.35
N VAL A 228 -33.32 4.63 10.48
CA VAL A 228 -33.87 3.86 9.39
C VAL A 228 -35.28 4.34 9.08
N GLU A 229 -35.42 5.13 8.04
CA GLU A 229 -36.69 5.76 7.63
C GLU A 229 -37.85 4.74 7.53
N LYS A 230 -37.60 3.57 6.94
CA LYS A 230 -38.61 2.50 6.80
C LYS A 230 -39.15 1.98 8.13
N LEU A 231 -38.43 2.14 9.22
CA LEU A 231 -38.76 1.63 10.55
C LEU A 231 -39.06 2.76 11.54
N ASP A 232 -38.92 4.00 11.10
CA ASP A 232 -39.08 5.20 11.90
C ASP A 232 -38.37 5.14 13.25
N LYS A 233 -37.14 4.59 13.27
CA LYS A 233 -36.36 4.46 14.50
C LYS A 233 -34.85 4.45 14.27
N GLU A 234 -34.12 4.83 15.32
CA GLU A 234 -32.68 4.62 15.39
C GLU A 234 -32.34 3.18 15.71
N ILE A 235 -31.42 2.62 14.93
CA ILE A 235 -30.87 1.28 15.16
C ILE A 235 -29.38 1.42 15.45
N LYS A 236 -28.91 0.72 16.49
CA LYS A 236 -27.47 0.54 16.72
C LYS A 236 -26.93 -0.48 15.72
N CYS A 237 -25.94 -0.10 14.93
CA CYS A 237 -25.24 -1.00 14.02
C CYS A 237 -23.74 -0.78 14.10
N ASN A 238 -22.98 -1.81 13.77
CA ASN A 238 -21.54 -1.72 13.62
C ASN A 238 -21.23 -1.46 12.15
N ARG A 239 -20.44 -0.42 11.87
CA ARG A 239 -19.91 -0.17 10.52
C ARG A 239 -18.42 -0.33 10.52
N SER A 240 -17.89 -0.93 9.44
CA SER A 240 -16.46 -1.09 9.24
C SER A 240 -15.95 -0.09 8.22
N PHE A 241 -14.82 0.53 8.54
CA PHE A 241 -14.12 1.48 7.68
C PHE A 241 -12.65 1.11 7.58
N TRP A 242 -12.07 1.30 6.40
CA TRP A 242 -10.62 1.20 6.23
C TRP A 242 -9.96 2.48 6.74
N SER A 243 -9.15 2.35 7.77
CA SER A 243 -8.47 3.46 8.46
C SER A 243 -6.96 3.39 8.25
N THR A 244 -6.32 4.56 8.34
CA THR A 244 -4.86 4.69 8.25
C THR A 244 -4.30 4.96 9.66
N HIS A 245 -3.27 4.22 10.04
CA HIS A 245 -2.57 4.36 11.31
C HIS A 245 -1.07 4.49 11.06
N PHE A 246 -0.38 5.26 11.87
CA PHE A 246 1.08 5.27 11.84
C PHE A 246 1.60 3.89 12.27
N ALA A 247 2.54 3.36 11.50
CA ALA A 247 3.19 2.13 11.88
C ALA A 247 4.15 2.41 13.05
N PHE A 248 4.30 1.45 13.91
CA PHE A 248 5.34 1.41 14.94
C PHE A 248 6.47 0.48 14.49
N GLU A 249 7.63 0.58 15.12
CA GLU A 249 8.82 -0.17 14.72
C GLU A 249 8.64 -1.68 15.00
N LEU A 250 8.59 -2.49 13.93
CA LEU A 250 8.38 -3.94 13.99
C LEU A 250 9.65 -4.75 14.35
N THR A 251 10.81 -4.11 14.35
CA THR A 251 12.08 -4.73 14.75
C THR A 251 12.22 -4.80 16.27
N ASP A 252 11.46 -4.01 17.02
CA ASP A 252 11.30 -4.15 18.46
C ASP A 252 10.47 -5.39 18.80
N ASN A 253 10.97 -6.28 19.65
CA ASN A 253 10.31 -7.53 19.99
C ASN A 253 8.93 -7.35 20.61
N GLY A 254 8.75 -6.36 21.50
CA GLY A 254 7.45 -6.07 22.12
C GLY A 254 6.42 -5.57 21.10
N LYS A 255 6.86 -4.72 20.17
CA LYS A 255 6.05 -4.19 19.08
C LYS A 255 5.73 -5.23 18.01
N LYS A 256 6.64 -6.15 17.76
CA LYS A 256 6.38 -7.31 16.90
C LYS A 256 5.23 -8.17 17.44
N ASP A 257 5.19 -8.42 18.75
CA ASP A 257 4.10 -9.18 19.36
C ASP A 257 2.76 -8.42 19.29
N GLU A 258 2.78 -7.10 19.44
CA GLU A 258 1.61 -6.24 19.24
C GLU A 258 1.08 -6.36 17.80
N PHE A 259 1.97 -6.30 16.82
CA PHE A 259 1.63 -6.49 15.39
C PHE A 259 1.01 -7.86 15.10
N ILE A 260 1.60 -8.93 15.65
CA ILE A 260 1.06 -10.29 15.54
C ILE A 260 -0.37 -10.36 16.11
N LYS A 261 -0.62 -9.75 17.29
CA LYS A 261 -1.95 -9.69 17.90
C LYS A 261 -2.93 -8.91 17.02
N LEU A 262 -2.51 -7.78 16.44
CA LEU A 262 -3.32 -7.00 15.52
C LEU A 262 -3.76 -7.85 14.33
N ILE A 263 -2.83 -8.49 13.61
CA ILE A 263 -3.18 -9.29 12.42
C ILE A 263 -4.09 -10.47 12.78
N LYS A 264 -3.89 -11.12 13.93
CA LYS A 264 -4.78 -12.18 14.40
C LYS A 264 -6.20 -11.67 14.67
N SER A 265 -6.34 -10.51 15.32
CA SER A 265 -7.65 -9.91 15.58
C SER A 265 -8.39 -9.53 14.29
N LEU A 266 -7.70 -8.97 13.30
CA LEU A 266 -8.28 -8.65 11.98
C LEU A 266 -8.78 -9.91 11.25
N LYS A 267 -8.08 -11.02 11.40
CA LYS A 267 -8.48 -12.31 10.85
C LYS A 267 -9.74 -12.85 11.50
N GLU A 268 -9.86 -12.73 12.82
CA GLU A 268 -11.06 -13.13 13.59
C GLU A 268 -12.28 -12.26 13.26
N LEU A 269 -12.10 -10.94 13.12
CA LEU A 269 -13.15 -10.02 12.74
C LEU A 269 -13.78 -10.39 11.39
N ARG A 270 -12.95 -10.74 10.42
CA ARG A 270 -13.44 -11.15 9.11
C ARG A 270 -14.25 -12.45 9.13
N ILE A 271 -13.89 -13.42 9.96
CA ILE A 271 -14.64 -14.67 10.10
C ILE A 271 -16.07 -14.40 10.58
N LYS A 272 -16.28 -13.32 11.35
CA LYS A 272 -17.60 -12.90 11.86
C LYS A 272 -18.42 -12.08 10.85
N GLU A 273 -17.79 -11.52 9.82
CA GLU A 273 -18.46 -10.76 8.74
C GLU A 273 -19.01 -11.67 7.61
N ASN A 274 -18.51 -12.91 7.48
CA ASN A 274 -18.97 -13.93 6.53
C ASN A 274 -19.92 -14.94 7.18
#